data_58ae1460d6d75900c6c91c3507b9220b
#
_entry.id   58ae1460d6d75900c6c91c3507b9220b
#
_cell.length_a   1.000
_cell.length_b   1.000
_cell.length_c   1.000
_cell.angle_alpha   90.00
_cell.angle_beta   90.00
_cell.angle_gamma   90.00
#
_symmetry.space_group_name_H-M   'P 1'
#
loop_
_entity.id
_entity.type
_entity.pdbx_description
1 polymer ?
#
loop_
_entity_poly.entity_id
_entity_poly.type
_entity_poly.pdbx_seq_one_letter_code
_entity_poly.pdbx_strand_id
1 'polypeptide(L)'
;GHMWKFDPGTGKTSIFRSPSGMSNGIKFDARGNMVLCEGADNGGQRVIRTDMRTGMSFIIARVFEGRPFNSPNDLTFDEKGRIYFSDPRYLGHEAIEQPVMAVYRIDRDGSVHRIITDAGKPNGVCVSPDQKTLYVVSNDNGATGFERLGKAEDAKGPVAPAAPLRKGHMALMAYDLNAKGEATFRKTLVDYYPEDGPDGLVVDAKGNLFVAVRSEKRPGIIVYSPAGKELAYIKTPELPTNVGFARGKDAKLLYVTSGKSLYRIRTNVTGYQLPDSK
;
A
#
# COMPACT_ATOMS: atom_id res chain seq x y z
N GLY A 1 -2.48 1.54 -17.21
CA GLY A 1 -3.50 1.43 -16.17
C GLY A 1 -4.46 2.61 -16.15
N HIS A 2 -5.57 2.45 -15.46
CA HIS A 2 -6.57 3.48 -15.26
C HIS A 2 -6.80 3.72 -13.78
N MET A 3 -7.05 4.96 -13.40
CA MET A 3 -7.54 5.34 -12.08
C MET A 3 -9.06 5.53 -12.18
N TRP A 4 -9.79 4.83 -11.33
CA TRP A 4 -11.24 4.89 -11.30
C TRP A 4 -11.74 5.76 -10.15
N LYS A 5 -12.83 6.46 -10.36
CA LYS A 5 -13.56 7.23 -9.36
C LYS A 5 -14.97 6.67 -9.21
N PHE A 6 -15.31 6.32 -7.97
CA PHE A 6 -16.67 5.97 -7.58
C PHE A 6 -17.38 7.20 -6.99
N ASP A 7 -18.59 7.47 -7.46
CA ASP A 7 -19.46 8.50 -6.90
C ASP A 7 -20.52 7.84 -6.02
N PRO A 8 -20.45 7.99 -4.70
CA PRO A 8 -21.41 7.36 -3.78
C PRO A 8 -22.82 7.93 -3.86
N GLY A 9 -23.00 9.14 -4.39
CA GLY A 9 -24.31 9.77 -4.58
C GLY A 9 -25.10 9.19 -5.75
N THR A 10 -24.38 8.85 -6.83
CA THR A 10 -25.02 8.27 -8.04
C THR A 10 -24.81 6.76 -8.17
N GLY A 11 -23.90 6.17 -7.39
CA GLY A 11 -23.49 4.76 -7.49
C GLY A 11 -22.68 4.44 -8.75
N LYS A 12 -22.24 5.44 -9.51
CA LYS A 12 -21.52 5.25 -10.77
C LYS A 12 -20.01 5.29 -10.59
N THR A 13 -19.32 4.51 -11.41
CA THR A 13 -17.87 4.51 -11.53
C THR A 13 -17.47 5.09 -12.89
N SER A 14 -16.45 5.96 -12.91
CA SER A 14 -15.89 6.56 -14.11
C SER A 14 -14.37 6.56 -14.07
N ILE A 15 -13.72 6.67 -15.23
CA ILE A 15 -12.28 6.87 -15.30
C ILE A 15 -11.98 8.29 -14.82
N PHE A 16 -11.15 8.39 -13.78
CA PHE A 16 -10.64 9.66 -13.25
C PHE A 16 -9.37 10.11 -13.97
N ARG A 17 -8.45 9.17 -14.26
CA ARG A 17 -7.19 9.44 -14.95
C ARG A 17 -6.77 8.26 -15.82
N SER A 18 -6.34 8.55 -17.04
CA SER A 18 -5.78 7.59 -17.98
C SER A 18 -4.79 8.30 -18.92
N PRO A 19 -3.55 7.80 -19.11
CA PRO A 19 -2.92 6.74 -18.34
C PRO A 19 -2.67 7.15 -16.88
N SER A 20 -2.66 6.16 -15.98
CA SER A 20 -2.48 6.43 -14.54
C SER A 20 -1.03 6.34 -14.06
N GLY A 21 -0.08 6.00 -14.93
CA GLY A 21 1.32 5.75 -14.56
C GLY A 21 1.50 4.50 -13.69
N MET A 22 0.63 3.49 -13.84
CA MET A 22 0.57 2.31 -12.97
C MET A 22 0.39 2.69 -11.49
N SER A 23 -0.47 3.71 -11.25
CA SER A 23 -0.78 4.14 -9.89
C SER A 23 -1.41 3.01 -9.07
N ASN A 24 -0.96 2.88 -7.83
CA ASN A 24 -1.39 1.85 -6.88
C ASN A 24 -1.92 2.51 -5.59
N GLY A 25 -1.11 2.71 -4.56
CA GLY A 25 -1.54 3.38 -3.34
C GLY A 25 -1.93 4.84 -3.56
N ILE A 26 -3.11 5.23 -3.10
CA ILE A 26 -3.66 6.58 -3.27
C ILE A 26 -4.21 7.04 -1.93
N LYS A 27 -3.74 8.20 -1.45
CA LYS A 27 -4.28 8.84 -0.24
C LYS A 27 -4.36 10.36 -0.42
N PHE A 28 -5.18 10.99 0.39
CA PHE A 28 -5.30 12.45 0.41
C PHE A 28 -4.55 13.02 1.62
N ASP A 29 -3.73 14.05 1.39
CA ASP A 29 -3.08 14.76 2.47
C ASP A 29 -4.06 15.65 3.27
N ALA A 30 -3.58 16.28 4.34
CA ALA A 30 -4.39 17.14 5.20
C ALA A 30 -4.93 18.41 4.49
N ARG A 31 -4.40 18.75 3.30
CA ARG A 31 -4.88 19.85 2.45
C ARG A 31 -5.85 19.39 1.37
N GLY A 32 -6.17 18.09 1.32
CA GLY A 32 -7.04 17.51 0.31
C GLY A 32 -6.35 17.26 -1.04
N ASN A 33 -5.03 17.40 -1.16
CA ASN A 33 -4.32 16.99 -2.36
C ASN A 33 -4.22 15.47 -2.42
N MET A 34 -4.33 14.91 -3.61
CA MET A 34 -4.15 13.48 -3.83
C MET A 34 -2.65 13.17 -3.98
N VAL A 35 -2.14 12.28 -3.13
CA VAL A 35 -0.79 11.75 -3.24
C VAL A 35 -0.88 10.27 -3.61
N LEU A 36 -0.05 9.84 -4.55
CA LEU A 36 -0.10 8.48 -5.06
C LEU A 36 1.28 7.95 -5.43
N CYS A 37 1.39 6.64 -5.34
CA CYS A 37 2.53 5.85 -5.79
C CYS A 37 2.28 5.40 -7.24
N GLU A 38 3.20 5.72 -8.14
CA GLU A 38 3.25 5.17 -9.50
C GLU A 38 4.28 4.05 -9.53
N GLY A 39 3.84 2.83 -9.85
CA GLY A 39 4.65 1.62 -9.84
C GLY A 39 5.50 1.42 -11.10
N ALA A 40 6.04 0.21 -11.25
CA ALA A 40 6.74 -0.28 -12.44
C ALA A 40 5.77 -0.78 -13.54
N ASP A 41 6.26 -1.54 -14.51
CA ASP A 41 5.53 -2.10 -15.65
C ASP A 41 5.01 -0.99 -16.61
N ASN A 42 5.93 -0.18 -17.13
CA ASN A 42 5.66 1.06 -17.90
C ASN A 42 4.99 2.16 -17.04
N GLY A 43 5.19 2.13 -15.74
CA GLY A 43 4.71 3.15 -14.82
C GLY A 43 5.72 4.25 -14.56
N GLY A 44 5.41 5.12 -13.59
CA GLY A 44 6.25 6.28 -13.28
C GLY A 44 7.43 5.99 -12.36
N GLN A 45 7.42 4.90 -11.61
CA GLN A 45 8.38 4.54 -10.55
C GLN A 45 8.66 5.74 -9.62
N ARG A 46 7.61 6.40 -9.15
CA ARG A 46 7.71 7.67 -8.43
C ARG A 46 6.52 7.90 -7.51
N VAL A 47 6.66 8.88 -6.62
CA VAL A 47 5.54 9.40 -5.83
C VAL A 47 5.18 10.79 -6.36
N ILE A 48 3.90 11.03 -6.63
CA ILE A 48 3.39 12.31 -7.14
C ILE A 48 2.31 12.89 -6.23
N ARG A 49 2.17 14.22 -6.26
CA ARG A 49 1.06 14.94 -5.63
C ARG A 49 0.25 15.64 -6.70
N THR A 50 -1.06 15.50 -6.66
CA THR A 50 -2.01 16.19 -7.52
C THR A 50 -2.79 17.22 -6.69
N ASP A 51 -2.72 18.48 -7.05
CA ASP A 51 -3.61 19.53 -6.53
C ASP A 51 -5.02 19.26 -7.11
N MET A 52 -5.95 18.88 -6.23
CA MET A 52 -7.30 18.51 -6.64
C MET A 52 -8.16 19.68 -7.12
N ARG A 53 -7.73 20.92 -6.83
CA ARG A 53 -8.41 22.13 -7.29
C ARG A 53 -8.03 22.48 -8.74
N THR A 54 -6.76 22.29 -9.10
CA THR A 54 -6.23 22.65 -10.42
C THR A 54 -6.06 21.46 -11.36
N GLY A 55 -5.98 20.23 -10.81
CA GLY A 55 -5.65 19.01 -11.53
C GLY A 55 -4.16 18.83 -11.84
N MET A 56 -3.31 19.83 -11.48
CA MET A 56 -1.86 19.75 -11.73
C MET A 56 -1.19 18.73 -10.85
N SER A 57 -0.28 17.95 -11.45
CA SER A 57 0.50 16.91 -10.75
C SER A 57 1.97 17.28 -10.71
N PHE A 58 2.59 17.04 -9.55
CA PHE A 58 4.00 17.30 -9.29
C PHE A 58 4.68 16.03 -8.82
N ILE A 59 5.87 15.73 -9.34
CA ILE A 59 6.72 14.65 -8.83
C ILE A 59 7.29 15.13 -7.49
N ILE A 60 7.10 14.36 -6.42
CA ILE A 60 7.63 14.69 -5.09
C ILE A 60 8.79 13.77 -4.69
N ALA A 61 8.88 12.55 -5.26
CA ALA A 61 10.06 11.70 -5.14
C ALA A 61 10.12 10.76 -6.36
N ARG A 62 11.31 10.59 -6.95
CA ARG A 62 11.52 9.70 -8.10
C ARG A 62 12.77 8.85 -7.96
N VAL A 63 13.76 9.32 -7.23
CA VAL A 63 15.07 8.67 -7.07
C VAL A 63 15.50 8.68 -5.61
N PHE A 64 16.29 7.71 -5.23
CA PHE A 64 17.04 7.68 -3.98
C PHE A 64 18.49 7.27 -4.27
N GLU A 65 19.44 8.06 -3.76
CA GLU A 65 20.88 7.87 -4.03
C GLU A 65 21.20 7.76 -5.54
N GLY A 66 20.53 8.59 -6.36
CA GLY A 66 20.72 8.63 -7.81
C GLY A 66 20.09 7.49 -8.60
N ARG A 67 19.39 6.55 -7.97
CA ARG A 67 18.74 5.39 -8.60
C ARG A 67 17.22 5.50 -8.54
N PRO A 68 16.48 5.09 -9.58
CA PRO A 68 15.03 4.98 -9.56
C PRO A 68 14.53 4.07 -8.43
N PHE A 69 13.32 4.32 -7.94
CA PHE A 69 12.60 3.38 -7.08
C PHE A 69 12.25 2.10 -7.85
N ASN A 70 12.04 1.00 -7.11
CA ASN A 70 11.67 -0.30 -7.70
C ASN A 70 10.24 -0.28 -8.27
N SER A 71 9.27 -0.01 -7.41
CA SER A 71 7.85 0.08 -7.76
C SER A 71 7.05 0.63 -6.59
N PRO A 72 7.08 1.96 -6.33
CA PRO A 72 6.30 2.55 -5.24
C PRO A 72 4.87 2.01 -5.21
N ASN A 73 4.45 1.50 -4.04
CA ASN A 73 3.24 0.69 -3.94
C ASN A 73 2.17 1.34 -3.07
N ASP A 74 2.32 1.40 -1.76
CA ASP A 74 1.35 2.04 -0.85
C ASP A 74 2.01 3.18 -0.06
N LEU A 75 1.21 4.06 0.51
CA LEU A 75 1.70 5.21 1.25
C LEU A 75 0.81 5.57 2.44
N THR A 76 1.39 6.29 3.40
CA THR A 76 0.68 6.87 4.53
C THR A 76 1.30 8.21 4.93
N PHE A 77 0.58 8.98 5.74
CA PHE A 77 1.05 10.26 6.28
C PHE A 77 1.13 10.19 7.80
N ASP A 78 2.04 10.98 8.37
CA ASP A 78 1.93 11.36 9.78
C ASP A 78 1.34 12.77 9.93
N GLU A 79 1.04 13.15 11.17
CA GLU A 79 0.49 14.47 11.49
C GLU A 79 1.48 15.63 11.26
N LYS A 80 2.77 15.33 11.10
CA LYS A 80 3.80 16.31 10.72
C LYS A 80 3.86 16.54 9.21
N GLY A 81 3.07 15.79 8.42
CA GLY A 81 2.99 15.89 6.96
C GLY A 81 4.13 15.19 6.23
N ARG A 82 4.85 14.29 6.91
CA ARG A 82 5.78 13.37 6.25
C ARG A 82 5.02 12.25 5.57
N ILE A 83 5.56 11.75 4.47
CA ILE A 83 4.99 10.66 3.69
C ILE A 83 5.86 9.44 3.88
N TYR A 84 5.25 8.32 4.21
CA TYR A 84 5.90 7.00 4.26
C TYR A 84 5.36 6.17 3.11
N PHE A 85 6.22 5.56 2.31
CA PHE A 85 5.79 4.70 1.21
C PHE A 85 6.64 3.45 1.09
N SER A 86 6.02 2.38 0.63
CA SER A 86 6.68 1.11 0.36
C SER A 86 7.14 1.05 -1.10
N ASP A 87 8.28 0.40 -1.33
CA ASP A 87 8.90 0.27 -2.64
C ASP A 87 9.29 -1.20 -2.95
N PRO A 88 8.32 -2.11 -3.04
CA PRO A 88 8.57 -3.48 -3.47
C PRO A 88 8.74 -3.59 -4.99
N ARG A 89 8.97 -4.81 -5.49
CA ARG A 89 8.79 -5.17 -6.89
C ARG A 89 7.94 -6.44 -6.98
N TYR A 90 6.74 -6.32 -7.53
CA TYR A 90 5.85 -7.44 -7.85
C TYR A 90 5.73 -7.67 -9.35
N LEU A 91 5.70 -6.61 -10.11
CA LEU A 91 5.54 -6.59 -11.55
C LEU A 91 6.53 -5.62 -12.18
N GLY A 92 6.83 -5.80 -13.46
CA GLY A 92 7.62 -4.89 -14.27
C GLY A 92 8.77 -5.58 -14.95
N HIS A 93 9.16 -5.03 -16.09
CA HIS A 93 10.28 -5.48 -16.92
C HIS A 93 11.51 -4.55 -16.77
N GLU A 94 11.33 -3.43 -16.08
CA GLU A 94 12.42 -2.49 -15.80
C GLU A 94 13.41 -3.10 -14.80
N ALA A 95 14.68 -2.70 -14.90
CA ALA A 95 15.70 -3.10 -13.96
C ALA A 95 15.31 -2.77 -12.50
N ILE A 96 15.71 -3.63 -11.57
CA ILE A 96 15.60 -3.39 -10.13
C ILE A 96 16.87 -2.65 -9.71
N GLU A 97 16.76 -1.33 -9.55
CA GLU A 97 17.93 -0.46 -9.33
C GLU A 97 18.27 -0.28 -7.85
N GLN A 98 17.26 -0.33 -6.96
CA GLN A 98 17.51 -0.24 -5.53
C GLN A 98 18.03 -1.59 -5.00
N PRO A 99 19.06 -1.59 -4.12
CA PRO A 99 19.69 -2.82 -3.64
C PRO A 99 18.78 -3.66 -2.74
N VAL A 100 17.73 -3.05 -2.19
CA VAL A 100 16.75 -3.70 -1.32
C VAL A 100 15.34 -3.15 -1.59
N MET A 101 14.33 -3.95 -1.37
CA MET A 101 12.95 -3.49 -1.27
C MET A 101 12.76 -2.86 0.12
N ALA A 102 12.22 -1.66 0.18
CA ALA A 102 12.30 -0.87 1.40
C ALA A 102 11.03 -0.05 1.66
N VAL A 103 10.94 0.51 2.86
CA VAL A 103 10.03 1.63 3.14
C VAL A 103 10.86 2.90 3.22
N TYR A 104 10.38 3.93 2.55
CA TYR A 104 10.98 5.26 2.49
C TYR A 104 10.10 6.29 3.19
N ARG A 105 10.73 7.37 3.64
CA ARG A 105 10.07 8.57 4.16
C ARG A 105 10.46 9.77 3.31
N ILE A 106 9.48 10.58 2.94
CA ILE A 106 9.67 11.90 2.33
C ILE A 106 9.33 12.95 3.38
N ASP A 107 10.27 13.81 3.70
CA ASP A 107 10.08 14.93 4.63
C ASP A 107 9.44 16.15 3.92
N ARG A 108 9.01 17.15 4.69
CA ARG A 108 8.32 18.34 4.14
C ARG A 108 9.21 19.20 3.24
N ASP A 109 10.52 19.13 3.43
CA ASP A 109 11.53 19.81 2.61
C ASP A 109 11.85 19.07 1.31
N GLY A 110 11.23 17.88 1.09
CA GLY A 110 11.43 17.02 -0.08
C GLY A 110 12.59 16.02 0.08
N SER A 111 13.31 16.03 1.21
CA SER A 111 14.35 15.02 1.46
C SER A 111 13.74 13.62 1.58
N VAL A 112 14.44 12.62 1.04
CA VAL A 112 14.02 11.23 1.04
C VAL A 112 14.97 10.40 1.88
N HIS A 113 14.42 9.53 2.73
CA HIS A 113 15.16 8.66 3.62
C HIS A 113 14.68 7.22 3.48
N ARG A 114 15.58 6.25 3.35
CA ARG A 114 15.28 4.83 3.42
C ARG A 114 15.28 4.42 4.89
N ILE A 115 14.12 4.05 5.43
CA ILE A 115 13.94 3.91 6.88
C ILE A 115 13.70 2.46 7.35
N ILE A 116 13.27 1.56 6.46
CA ILE A 116 13.07 0.13 6.77
C ILE A 116 13.62 -0.69 5.61
N THR A 117 14.50 -1.67 5.91
CA THR A 117 15.14 -2.55 4.92
C THR A 117 14.99 -4.03 5.26
N ASP A 118 14.35 -4.35 6.37
CA ASP A 118 14.22 -5.70 6.93
C ASP A 118 12.78 -6.26 6.82
N ALA A 119 11.89 -5.55 6.14
CA ALA A 119 10.51 -5.99 5.96
C ALA A 119 10.31 -7.06 4.86
N GLY A 120 11.38 -7.45 4.16
CA GLY A 120 11.26 -8.33 2.98
C GLY A 120 10.67 -7.57 1.79
N LYS A 121 9.44 -7.86 1.43
CA LYS A 121 8.71 -7.16 0.36
C LYS A 121 7.56 -6.33 0.95
N PRO A 122 7.83 -5.09 1.39
CA PRO A 122 6.81 -4.26 2.02
C PRO A 122 5.71 -3.89 1.03
N ASN A 123 4.45 -3.97 1.48
CA ASN A 123 3.25 -3.60 0.73
C ASN A 123 2.53 -2.47 1.47
N GLY A 124 1.41 -2.72 2.12
CA GLY A 124 0.67 -1.72 2.87
C GLY A 124 1.48 -1.09 4.01
N VAL A 125 1.34 0.22 4.19
CA VAL A 125 1.97 0.98 5.27
C VAL A 125 0.94 1.89 5.96
N CYS A 126 0.99 1.98 7.31
CA CYS A 126 0.05 2.80 8.06
C CYS A 126 0.67 3.32 9.37
N VAL A 127 0.59 4.63 9.61
CA VAL A 127 0.98 5.24 10.89
C VAL A 127 -0.17 5.11 11.90
N SER A 128 0.15 4.74 13.13
CA SER A 128 -0.84 4.67 14.22
C SER A 128 -1.39 6.06 14.60
N PRO A 129 -2.60 6.15 15.18
CA PRO A 129 -3.19 7.42 15.58
C PRO A 129 -2.34 8.20 16.61
N ASP A 130 -1.60 7.50 17.47
CA ASP A 130 -0.70 8.12 18.46
C ASP A 130 0.68 8.54 17.87
N GLN A 131 0.89 8.33 16.56
CA GLN A 131 2.10 8.70 15.81
C GLN A 131 3.37 7.97 16.28
N LYS A 132 3.25 6.87 17.03
CA LYS A 132 4.38 6.15 17.63
C LYS A 132 4.68 4.81 16.99
N THR A 133 3.84 4.35 16.06
CA THR A 133 4.02 3.08 15.37
C THR A 133 3.83 3.25 13.87
N LEU A 134 4.75 2.70 13.09
CA LEU A 134 4.55 2.43 11.68
C LEU A 134 4.25 0.95 11.51
N TYR A 135 3.05 0.63 11.05
CA TYR A 135 2.68 -0.73 10.66
C TYR A 135 3.06 -0.96 9.22
N VAL A 136 3.65 -2.11 8.95
CA VAL A 136 4.08 -2.53 7.61
C VAL A 136 3.59 -3.95 7.38
N VAL A 137 2.93 -4.18 6.26
CA VAL A 137 2.65 -5.52 5.77
C VAL A 137 3.73 -5.96 4.81
N SER A 138 4.16 -7.20 4.93
CA SER A 138 5.01 -7.86 3.95
C SER A 138 4.23 -8.98 3.25
N ASN A 139 4.31 -8.97 1.92
CA ASN A 139 3.80 -10.05 1.08
C ASN A 139 4.92 -10.47 0.11
N ASP A 140 5.93 -11.15 0.64
CA ASP A 140 7.07 -11.59 -0.14
C ASP A 140 6.79 -12.93 -0.83
N ASN A 141 6.02 -12.87 -1.90
CA ASN A 141 5.68 -14.01 -2.74
C ASN A 141 6.81 -14.47 -3.68
N GLY A 142 7.99 -13.83 -3.60
CA GLY A 142 9.15 -14.13 -4.45
C GLY A 142 9.07 -13.58 -5.88
N ALA A 143 7.90 -13.18 -6.37
CA ALA A 143 7.73 -12.68 -7.73
C ALA A 143 8.31 -11.26 -7.91
N THR A 144 8.93 -10.99 -9.05
CA THR A 144 9.47 -9.66 -9.39
C THR A 144 8.91 -9.11 -10.71
N GLY A 145 8.17 -9.95 -11.44
CA GLY A 145 7.64 -9.67 -12.76
C GLY A 145 8.53 -10.16 -13.90
N PHE A 146 9.82 -10.44 -13.65
CA PHE A 146 10.71 -11.01 -14.67
C PHE A 146 10.30 -12.43 -15.09
N GLU A 147 9.63 -13.16 -14.24
CA GLU A 147 9.10 -14.50 -14.49
C GLU A 147 8.07 -14.50 -15.65
N ARG A 148 7.48 -13.35 -15.94
CA ARG A 148 6.54 -13.17 -17.05
C ARG A 148 7.24 -13.06 -18.40
N LEU A 149 8.51 -12.63 -18.43
CA LEU A 149 9.28 -12.47 -19.65
C LEU A 149 9.68 -13.81 -20.28
N GLY A 150 9.74 -14.87 -19.47
CA GLY A 150 10.01 -16.24 -19.94
C GLY A 150 8.78 -16.99 -20.49
N LYS A 151 7.59 -16.40 -20.41
CA LYS A 151 6.34 -16.97 -20.92
C LYS A 151 5.98 -16.33 -22.27
N ALA A 152 6.92 -16.31 -23.22
CA ALA A 152 6.56 -15.98 -24.59
C ALA A 152 5.67 -17.12 -25.12
N GLU A 153 4.39 -16.83 -25.37
CA GLU A 153 3.44 -17.76 -25.99
C GLU A 153 3.93 -18.27 -27.36
N ASP A 154 4.96 -17.61 -27.91
CA ASP A 154 5.60 -17.92 -29.18
C ASP A 154 6.87 -18.77 -29.06
N ALA A 155 7.28 -19.21 -27.85
CA ALA A 155 8.45 -20.06 -27.70
C ALA A 155 8.17 -21.44 -28.31
N LYS A 156 8.68 -21.67 -29.52
CA LYS A 156 8.67 -22.98 -30.20
C LYS A 156 9.63 -23.94 -29.49
N GLY A 157 9.16 -24.62 -28.47
CA GLY A 157 9.93 -25.63 -27.75
C GLY A 157 9.39 -25.88 -26.35
N PRO A 158 9.78 -27.00 -25.69
CA PRO A 158 9.40 -27.25 -24.32
C PRO A 158 10.04 -26.19 -23.41
N VAL A 159 9.22 -25.28 -22.90
CA VAL A 159 9.63 -24.33 -21.86
C VAL A 159 9.77 -25.15 -20.57
N ALA A 160 10.98 -25.16 -19.98
CA ALA A 160 11.16 -25.76 -18.68
C ALA A 160 10.21 -25.10 -17.68
N PRO A 161 9.57 -25.87 -16.78
CA PRO A 161 8.72 -25.30 -15.77
C PRO A 161 9.53 -24.32 -14.94
N ALA A 162 9.00 -23.10 -14.75
CA ALA A 162 9.65 -22.10 -13.92
C ALA A 162 9.86 -22.69 -12.51
N ALA A 163 11.04 -22.48 -11.94
CA ALA A 163 11.29 -22.89 -10.57
C ALA A 163 10.25 -22.25 -9.63
N PRO A 164 9.77 -22.97 -8.60
CA PRO A 164 8.82 -22.42 -7.66
C PRO A 164 9.38 -21.15 -7.02
N LEU A 165 8.58 -20.09 -6.97
CA LEU A 165 8.96 -18.85 -6.32
C LEU A 165 9.16 -19.11 -4.82
N ARG A 166 10.29 -18.65 -4.29
CA ARG A 166 10.58 -18.77 -2.85
C ARG A 166 9.88 -17.66 -2.11
N LYS A 167 8.90 -18.00 -1.27
CA LYS A 167 8.25 -17.06 -0.37
C LYS A 167 9.20 -16.60 0.74
N GLY A 168 9.21 -15.30 1.01
CA GLY A 168 9.86 -14.69 2.15
C GLY A 168 8.88 -14.37 3.28
N HIS A 169 8.98 -13.17 3.86
CA HIS A 169 8.09 -12.74 4.95
C HIS A 169 6.65 -12.54 4.47
N MET A 170 5.71 -13.19 5.13
CA MET A 170 4.28 -13.06 4.95
C MET A 170 3.66 -12.56 6.27
N ALA A 171 3.76 -11.26 6.54
CA ALA A 171 3.57 -10.77 7.90
C ALA A 171 2.91 -9.38 7.98
N LEU A 172 2.25 -9.14 9.12
CA LEU A 172 1.94 -7.82 9.63
C LEU A 172 2.94 -7.48 10.72
N MET A 173 3.69 -6.40 10.54
CA MET A 173 4.79 -5.99 11.41
C MET A 173 4.55 -4.61 12.01
N ALA A 174 5.11 -4.38 13.20
CA ALA A 174 5.11 -3.11 13.89
C ALA A 174 6.54 -2.60 14.09
N TYR A 175 6.75 -1.34 13.74
CA TYR A 175 7.99 -0.60 13.96
C TYR A 175 7.74 0.56 14.91
N ASP A 176 8.63 0.78 15.87
CA ASP A 176 8.62 1.97 16.70
C ASP A 176 8.97 3.19 15.85
N LEU A 177 8.11 4.18 15.85
CA LEU A 177 8.29 5.42 15.10
C LEU A 177 8.62 6.56 16.08
N ASN A 178 9.82 7.11 15.95
CA ASN A 178 10.25 8.21 16.80
C ASN A 178 9.81 9.59 16.28
N ALA A 179 10.04 10.64 17.04
CA ALA A 179 9.65 12.01 16.70
C ALA A 179 10.34 12.54 15.43
N LYS A 180 11.48 11.97 15.03
CA LYS A 180 12.19 12.29 13.78
C LYS A 180 11.65 11.50 12.58
N GLY A 181 10.75 10.53 12.81
CA GLY A 181 10.20 9.65 11.77
C GLY A 181 11.14 8.52 11.37
N GLU A 182 12.09 8.18 12.23
CA GLU A 182 12.91 7.00 12.09
C GLU A 182 12.14 5.80 12.65
N ALA A 183 12.26 4.66 11.99
CA ALA A 183 11.55 3.44 12.31
C ALA A 183 12.52 2.36 12.80
N THR A 184 12.17 1.67 13.90
CA THR A 184 12.94 0.55 14.44
C THR A 184 12.03 -0.65 14.60
N PHE A 185 12.43 -1.82 14.11
CA PHE A 185 11.65 -3.04 14.23
C PHE A 185 11.31 -3.32 15.69
N ARG A 186 10.02 -3.55 15.95
CA ARG A 186 9.52 -3.92 17.29
C ARG A 186 9.16 -5.39 17.36
N LYS A 187 8.27 -5.83 16.48
CA LYS A 187 7.83 -7.24 16.43
C LYS A 187 6.96 -7.54 15.20
N THR A 188 6.90 -8.81 14.86
CA THR A 188 5.85 -9.36 14.01
C THR A 188 4.57 -9.51 14.84
N LEU A 189 3.48 -8.86 14.40
CA LEU A 189 2.18 -8.94 15.03
C LEU A 189 1.43 -10.21 14.63
N VAL A 190 1.48 -10.54 13.32
CA VAL A 190 0.84 -11.71 12.72
C VAL A 190 1.77 -12.28 11.66
N ASP A 191 2.01 -13.57 11.71
CA ASP A 191 2.68 -14.33 10.66
C ASP A 191 1.62 -15.14 9.89
N TYR A 192 1.58 -14.98 8.57
CA TYR A 192 0.63 -15.65 7.68
C TYR A 192 1.24 -16.87 6.98
N TYR A 193 2.57 -17.06 7.08
CA TYR A 193 3.22 -18.18 6.40
C TYR A 193 2.57 -19.53 6.78
N PRO A 194 2.32 -20.45 5.84
CA PRO A 194 2.72 -20.46 4.42
C PRO A 194 1.72 -19.78 3.48
N GLU A 195 0.63 -19.20 3.98
CA GLU A 195 -0.34 -18.47 3.17
C GLU A 195 0.27 -17.16 2.65
N ASP A 196 -0.41 -16.51 1.70
CA ASP A 196 0.01 -15.19 1.23
C ASP A 196 -0.24 -14.13 2.30
N GLY A 197 0.70 -13.22 2.42
CA GLY A 197 0.61 -12.07 3.32
C GLY A 197 -0.47 -11.08 2.90
N PRO A 198 -0.76 -10.11 3.76
CA PRO A 198 -1.76 -9.09 3.45
C PRO A 198 -1.26 -8.10 2.39
N ASP A 199 -2.20 -7.28 1.89
CA ASP A 199 -1.94 -6.23 0.90
C ASP A 199 -2.05 -4.85 1.57
N GLY A 200 -3.16 -4.12 1.44
CA GLY A 200 -3.35 -2.84 2.08
C GLY A 200 -3.88 -2.92 3.51
N LEU A 201 -3.75 -1.81 4.25
CA LEU A 201 -4.30 -1.69 5.60
C LEU A 201 -4.67 -0.25 5.95
N VAL A 202 -5.56 -0.11 6.95
CA VAL A 202 -5.93 1.17 7.54
C VAL A 202 -6.22 1.01 9.03
N VAL A 203 -6.16 2.09 9.81
CA VAL A 203 -6.49 2.08 11.25
C VAL A 203 -7.78 2.84 11.54
N ASP A 204 -8.49 2.39 12.56
CA ASP A 204 -9.57 3.18 13.17
C ASP A 204 -9.02 4.19 14.19
N ALA A 205 -9.88 5.05 14.70
CA ALA A 205 -9.52 6.08 15.69
C ALA A 205 -9.06 5.49 17.05
N LYS A 206 -9.29 4.21 17.31
CA LYS A 206 -8.79 3.48 18.49
C LYS A 206 -7.48 2.75 18.24
N GLY A 207 -6.96 2.81 17.01
CA GLY A 207 -5.74 2.13 16.60
C GLY A 207 -5.92 0.67 16.17
N ASN A 208 -7.15 0.16 16.04
CA ASN A 208 -7.36 -1.17 15.49
C ASN A 208 -7.05 -1.19 14.01
N LEU A 209 -6.42 -2.26 13.56
CA LEU A 209 -5.91 -2.44 12.21
C LEU A 209 -6.92 -3.23 11.36
N PHE A 210 -7.39 -2.64 10.28
CA PHE A 210 -8.19 -3.29 9.25
C PHE A 210 -7.25 -3.70 8.13
N VAL A 211 -7.06 -4.99 7.93
CA VAL A 211 -6.01 -5.54 7.08
C VAL A 211 -6.62 -6.37 5.96
N ALA A 212 -6.26 -6.07 4.71
CA ALA A 212 -6.70 -6.81 3.52
C ALA A 212 -5.88 -8.10 3.38
N VAL A 213 -6.42 -9.21 3.88
CA VAL A 213 -5.72 -10.50 3.93
C VAL A 213 -6.01 -11.31 2.67
N ARG A 214 -4.94 -11.69 1.98
CA ARG A 214 -4.99 -12.36 0.66
C ARG A 214 -4.89 -13.88 0.73
N SER A 215 -5.04 -14.49 1.90
CA SER A 215 -5.10 -15.95 2.02
C SER A 215 -6.29 -16.52 1.23
N GLU A 216 -6.05 -17.47 0.33
CA GLU A 216 -7.11 -18.13 -0.43
C GLU A 216 -8.06 -18.93 0.46
N LYS A 217 -7.58 -19.41 1.61
CA LYS A 217 -8.40 -20.14 2.57
C LYS A 217 -9.34 -19.24 3.35
N ARG A 218 -8.92 -17.97 3.56
CA ARG A 218 -9.68 -17.03 4.38
C ARG A 218 -9.56 -15.58 3.83
N PRO A 219 -10.04 -15.33 2.60
CA PRO A 219 -9.95 -14.00 2.00
C PRO A 219 -10.88 -13.02 2.73
N GLY A 220 -10.39 -11.83 3.06
CA GLY A 220 -11.22 -10.82 3.70
C GLY A 220 -10.44 -9.75 4.43
N ILE A 221 -11.20 -8.88 5.10
CA ILE A 221 -10.63 -7.89 6.00
C ILE A 221 -10.62 -8.48 7.40
N ILE A 222 -9.44 -8.66 7.96
CA ILE A 222 -9.28 -9.06 9.35
C ILE A 222 -8.97 -7.82 10.19
N VAL A 223 -9.68 -7.66 11.29
CA VAL A 223 -9.48 -6.55 12.22
C VAL A 223 -8.62 -7.04 13.36
N TYR A 224 -7.48 -6.39 13.58
CA TYR A 224 -6.60 -6.70 14.71
C TYR A 224 -6.52 -5.53 15.69
N SER A 225 -6.33 -5.85 16.96
CA SER A 225 -5.90 -4.85 17.94
C SER A 225 -4.47 -4.38 17.64
N PRO A 226 -4.00 -3.26 18.23
CA PRO A 226 -2.60 -2.82 18.12
C PRO A 226 -1.58 -3.88 18.59
N ALA A 227 -2.02 -4.85 19.40
CA ALA A 227 -1.18 -5.96 19.89
C ALA A 227 -1.13 -7.17 18.94
N GLY A 228 -1.92 -7.17 17.85
CA GLY A 228 -2.01 -8.26 16.88
C GLY A 228 -3.09 -9.31 17.20
N LYS A 229 -3.94 -9.07 18.24
CA LYS A 229 -5.07 -9.96 18.53
C LYS A 229 -6.19 -9.74 17.51
N GLU A 230 -6.67 -10.80 16.89
CA GLU A 230 -7.85 -10.74 16.01
C GLU A 230 -9.11 -10.33 16.80
N LEU A 231 -9.82 -9.34 16.29
CA LEU A 231 -11.06 -8.80 16.89
C LEU A 231 -12.29 -9.10 16.05
N ALA A 232 -12.15 -9.10 14.71
CA ALA A 232 -13.25 -9.36 13.80
C ALA A 232 -12.74 -9.82 12.43
N TYR A 233 -13.64 -10.44 11.66
CA TYR A 233 -13.39 -10.87 10.29
C TYR A 233 -14.57 -10.48 9.40
N ILE A 234 -14.26 -9.84 8.28
CA ILE A 234 -15.21 -9.46 7.24
C ILE A 234 -14.82 -10.22 5.98
N LYS A 235 -15.58 -11.27 5.64
CA LYS A 235 -15.34 -12.08 4.44
C LYS A 235 -15.55 -11.24 3.18
N THR A 236 -14.66 -11.39 2.21
CA THR A 236 -14.82 -10.86 0.84
C THR A 236 -15.04 -11.99 -0.15
N PRO A 237 -15.80 -11.77 -1.24
CA PRO A 237 -16.02 -12.81 -2.28
C PRO A 237 -14.76 -13.22 -3.02
N GLU A 238 -13.80 -12.29 -3.16
CA GLU A 238 -12.52 -12.44 -3.84
C GLU A 238 -11.39 -11.94 -2.95
N LEU A 239 -10.14 -12.15 -3.36
CA LEU A 239 -8.97 -11.65 -2.63
C LEU A 239 -9.00 -10.12 -2.54
N PRO A 240 -9.02 -9.53 -1.33
CA PRO A 240 -8.99 -8.08 -1.18
C PRO A 240 -7.58 -7.57 -1.48
N THR A 241 -7.51 -6.35 -2.01
CA THR A 241 -6.23 -5.68 -2.30
C THR A 241 -6.00 -4.47 -1.42
N ASN A 242 -7.05 -3.71 -1.09
CA ASN A 242 -6.88 -2.56 -0.21
C ASN A 242 -8.17 -2.26 0.55
N VAL A 243 -8.05 -1.43 1.60
CA VAL A 243 -9.13 -1.04 2.48
C VAL A 243 -8.93 0.39 2.95
N GLY A 244 -10.00 1.18 3.04
CA GLY A 244 -9.93 2.56 3.48
C GLY A 244 -11.23 3.08 4.05
N PHE A 245 -11.16 3.88 5.10
CA PHE A 245 -12.33 4.59 5.61
C PHE A 245 -12.64 5.83 4.78
N ALA A 246 -13.90 6.13 4.60
CA ALA A 246 -14.35 7.43 4.11
C ALA A 246 -14.01 8.55 5.11
N ARG A 247 -14.20 9.79 4.71
CA ARG A 247 -13.84 10.98 5.49
C ARG A 247 -15.06 11.75 5.98
N GLY A 248 -14.84 12.63 6.97
CA GLY A 248 -15.85 13.54 7.50
C GLY A 248 -17.05 12.79 8.10
N LYS A 249 -18.26 13.18 7.71
CA LYS A 249 -19.52 12.56 8.19
C LYS A 249 -19.65 11.07 7.90
N ASP A 250 -18.94 10.59 6.89
CA ASP A 250 -18.97 9.21 6.44
C ASP A 250 -17.82 8.35 7.00
N ALA A 251 -17.06 8.84 7.98
CA ALA A 251 -15.87 8.18 8.54
C ALA A 251 -16.13 6.78 9.17
N LYS A 252 -17.38 6.34 9.23
CA LYS A 252 -17.78 4.96 9.60
C LYS A 252 -18.00 4.06 8.39
N LEU A 253 -17.87 4.57 7.17
CA LEU A 253 -17.96 3.75 5.96
C LEU A 253 -16.56 3.25 5.60
N LEU A 254 -16.43 1.93 5.52
CA LEU A 254 -15.23 1.24 5.07
C LEU A 254 -15.42 0.84 3.61
N TYR A 255 -14.48 1.20 2.75
CA TYR A 255 -14.40 0.75 1.36
C TYR A 255 -13.33 -0.31 1.21
N VAL A 256 -13.63 -1.34 0.42
CA VAL A 256 -12.72 -2.48 0.18
C VAL A 256 -12.66 -2.73 -1.32
N THR A 257 -11.45 -2.73 -1.87
CA THR A 257 -11.20 -3.24 -3.22
C THR A 257 -10.92 -4.73 -3.15
N SER A 258 -11.66 -5.53 -3.93
CA SER A 258 -11.53 -6.98 -3.95
C SER A 258 -11.89 -7.50 -5.33
N GLY A 259 -10.96 -8.20 -5.98
CA GLY A 259 -11.11 -8.62 -7.36
C GLY A 259 -11.36 -7.43 -8.30
N LYS A 260 -12.49 -7.46 -9.01
CA LYS A 260 -12.94 -6.39 -9.93
C LYS A 260 -13.97 -5.45 -9.31
N SER A 261 -14.17 -5.53 -7.99
CA SER A 261 -15.28 -4.86 -7.30
C SER A 261 -14.81 -3.91 -6.21
N LEU A 262 -15.62 -2.88 -5.98
CA LEU A 262 -15.52 -1.99 -4.81
C LEU A 262 -16.69 -2.27 -3.88
N TYR A 263 -16.41 -2.70 -2.68
CA TYR A 263 -17.40 -2.93 -1.62
C TYR A 263 -17.45 -1.77 -0.64
N ARG A 264 -18.60 -1.55 -0.06
CA ARG A 264 -18.83 -0.54 0.98
C ARG A 264 -19.53 -1.18 2.16
N ILE A 265 -18.98 -0.98 3.35
CA ILE A 265 -19.45 -1.57 4.61
C ILE A 265 -19.61 -0.46 5.64
N ARG A 266 -20.74 -0.40 6.32
CA ARG A 266 -20.92 0.48 7.48
C ARG A 266 -20.39 -0.23 8.72
N THR A 267 -19.43 0.40 9.38
CA THR A 267 -18.83 -0.10 10.63
C THR A 267 -19.41 0.60 11.86
N ASN A 268 -19.19 0.01 13.04
CA ASN A 268 -19.50 0.63 14.33
C ASN A 268 -18.36 1.52 14.86
N VAL A 269 -17.25 1.59 14.14
CA VAL A 269 -16.08 2.38 14.51
C VAL A 269 -15.83 3.49 13.49
N THR A 270 -15.10 4.51 13.91
CA THR A 270 -14.72 5.65 13.06
C THR A 270 -13.28 5.43 12.59
N GLY A 271 -13.02 5.55 11.30
CA GLY A 271 -11.67 5.53 10.76
C GLY A 271 -10.84 6.70 11.30
N TYR A 272 -9.54 6.47 11.51
CA TYR A 272 -8.63 7.55 11.87
C TYR A 272 -8.55 8.57 10.72
N GLN A 273 -8.61 9.84 11.07
CA GLN A 273 -8.50 10.96 10.13
C GLN A 273 -7.29 11.80 10.51
N LEU A 274 -6.47 12.13 9.53
CA LEU A 274 -5.45 13.16 9.74
C LEU A 274 -6.13 14.47 10.17
N PRO A 275 -5.60 15.17 11.17
CA PRO A 275 -6.09 16.50 11.50
C PRO A 275 -6.02 17.42 10.26
N ASP A 276 -7.00 18.30 10.11
CA ASP A 276 -6.97 19.31 9.06
C ASP A 276 -5.74 20.18 9.25
N SER A 277 -5.06 20.53 8.17
CA SER A 277 -3.95 21.49 8.22
C SER A 277 -4.51 22.84 8.65
N LYS A 278 -4.07 23.30 9.82
CA LYS A 278 -4.31 24.68 10.26
C LYS A 278 -3.62 25.68 9.34
#